data_56d1e9379339faafe14d70bb3850ae65
#
_entry.id   56d1e9379339faafe14d70bb3850ae65
#
_cell.length_a   1.000
_cell.length_b   1.000
_cell.length_c   1.000
_cell.angle_alpha   90.00
_cell.angle_beta   90.00
_cell.angle_gamma   90.00
#
_symmetry.space_group_name_H-M   'P 1'
#
loop_
_entity.id
_entity.type
_entity.pdbx_description
1 polymer ?
#
loop_
_entity_poly.entity_id
_entity_poly.type
_entity_poly.pdbx_seq_one_letter_code
_entity_poly.pdbx_strand_id
1 'polypeptide(L)'
;MSGLKPDTPVPTGVVVHAVSRVLELQYADGNSYRVPFELMRVYSPSAEVRGHGPGQETLQTGKRDVSIVALEGVGNYALQPTFSDGHNTGIYSWDLLWELATRQDELWADYFAKLNAAGVDRDAPMPASGPAHGHRH
;
A
#
# COMPACT_ATOMS: atom_id res chain seq x y z
N MET A 1 13.93 2.35 -4.68
CA MET A 1 13.87 3.76 -4.83
C MET A 1 13.76 4.41 -3.50
N SER A 2 14.22 5.47 -3.43
CA SER A 2 14.19 6.14 -2.19
C SER A 2 14.18 7.59 -2.46
N GLY A 3 13.87 8.38 -1.59
CA GLY A 3 13.89 9.79 -1.72
C GLY A 3 12.82 10.31 -2.65
N LEU A 4 12.68 11.61 -2.66
CA LEU A 4 11.68 12.29 -3.45
C LEU A 4 12.31 12.82 -4.72
N LYS A 5 11.57 12.69 -5.82
CA LYS A 5 11.96 13.35 -7.04
C LYS A 5 11.61 14.83 -6.95
N PRO A 6 12.43 15.71 -7.52
CA PRO A 6 12.16 17.14 -7.38
C PRO A 6 10.81 17.57 -7.93
N ASP A 7 10.31 16.87 -8.95
CA ASP A 7 9.09 17.27 -9.62
C ASP A 7 7.85 16.63 -9.07
N THR A 8 7.98 15.74 -8.08
CA THR A 8 6.81 15.04 -7.57
C THR A 8 5.93 16.00 -6.76
N PRO A 9 4.64 16.09 -7.10
CA PRO A 9 3.76 16.94 -6.31
C PRO A 9 3.62 16.41 -4.89
N VAL A 10 3.46 17.33 -3.95
CA VAL A 10 3.19 16.99 -2.56
C VAL A 10 1.73 17.32 -2.30
N PRO A 11 0.97 16.40 -1.71
CA PRO A 11 -0.44 16.70 -1.44
C PRO A 11 -0.59 17.90 -0.53
N THR A 12 -1.60 18.72 -0.81
CA THR A 12 -1.98 19.82 0.08
C THR A 12 -3.00 19.38 1.11
N GLY A 13 -3.62 18.23 0.91
CA GLY A 13 -4.58 17.69 1.86
C GLY A 13 -4.66 16.18 1.74
N VAL A 14 -4.97 15.52 2.84
CA VAL A 14 -5.12 14.07 2.90
C VAL A 14 -6.37 13.78 3.72
N VAL A 15 -7.28 12.96 3.15
CA VAL A 15 -8.52 12.61 3.82
C VAL A 15 -8.68 11.11 3.83
N VAL A 16 -8.92 10.55 5.01
CA VAL A 16 -9.17 9.12 5.17
C VAL A 16 -10.68 8.90 5.09
N HIS A 17 -11.13 8.19 4.05
CA HIS A 17 -12.53 7.85 3.89
C HIS A 17 -12.74 6.41 4.36
N ALA A 18 -13.14 6.26 5.61
CA ALA A 18 -13.21 4.94 6.24
C ALA A 18 -14.32 4.07 5.62
N VAL A 19 -15.43 4.67 5.22
CA VAL A 19 -16.56 3.89 4.69
C VAL A 19 -16.24 3.36 3.30
N SER A 20 -15.71 4.22 2.43
CA SER A 20 -15.38 3.81 1.06
C SER A 20 -14.00 3.17 0.97
N ARG A 21 -13.23 3.21 2.04
CA ARG A 21 -11.90 2.59 2.13
C ARG A 21 -10.94 3.12 1.09
N VAL A 22 -10.89 4.42 0.98
CA VAL A 22 -9.93 5.10 0.11
C VAL A 22 -9.25 6.23 0.86
N LEU A 23 -8.02 6.50 0.49
CA LEU A 23 -7.27 7.67 0.94
C LEU A 23 -7.36 8.70 -0.16
N GLU A 24 -7.87 9.88 0.15
CA GLU A 24 -7.96 10.94 -0.84
C GLU A 24 -6.74 11.85 -0.70
N LEU A 25 -6.07 12.09 -1.81
CA LEU A 25 -4.92 12.98 -1.88
C LEU A 25 -5.32 14.19 -2.71
N GLN A 26 -5.23 15.36 -2.12
CA GLN A 26 -5.61 16.61 -2.75
C GLN A 26 -4.35 17.37 -3.13
N TYR A 27 -4.33 17.95 -4.33
CA TYR A 27 -3.14 18.62 -4.85
C TYR A 27 -3.46 20.07 -5.18
N ALA A 28 -2.42 20.89 -5.26
CA ALA A 28 -2.56 22.34 -5.42
C ALA A 28 -3.23 22.74 -6.74
N ASP A 29 -3.14 21.87 -7.75
CA ASP A 29 -3.75 22.17 -9.05
C ASP A 29 -5.27 21.92 -9.08
N GLY A 30 -5.85 21.57 -7.94
CA GLY A 30 -7.28 21.30 -7.85
C GLY A 30 -7.66 19.85 -8.11
N ASN A 31 -6.71 19.02 -8.51
CA ASN A 31 -7.00 17.60 -8.70
C ASN A 31 -6.96 16.86 -7.39
N SER A 32 -7.77 15.81 -7.28
CA SER A 32 -7.69 14.89 -6.16
C SER A 32 -7.77 13.48 -6.69
N TYR A 33 -7.17 12.56 -5.93
CA TYR A 33 -7.11 11.16 -6.31
C TYR A 33 -7.52 10.33 -5.12
N ARG A 34 -8.23 9.23 -5.38
CA ARG A 34 -8.66 8.31 -4.33
C ARG A 34 -7.93 7.00 -4.51
N VAL A 35 -7.13 6.65 -3.51
CA VAL A 35 -6.31 5.45 -3.56
C VAL A 35 -6.93 4.43 -2.60
N PRO A 36 -7.38 3.28 -3.13
CA PRO A 36 -7.98 2.27 -2.25
C PRO A 36 -6.99 1.77 -1.21
N PHE A 37 -7.48 1.55 0.00
CA PHE A 37 -6.64 1.01 1.06
C PHE A 37 -6.05 -0.33 0.68
N GLU A 38 -6.81 -1.15 -0.02
CA GLU A 38 -6.30 -2.44 -0.47
C GLU A 38 -5.08 -2.27 -1.36
N LEU A 39 -5.14 -1.34 -2.30
CA LEU A 39 -4.00 -1.11 -3.20
C LEU A 39 -2.78 -0.64 -2.41
N MET A 40 -2.98 0.26 -1.47
CA MET A 40 -1.88 0.71 -0.60
C MET A 40 -1.28 -0.47 0.16
N ARG A 41 -2.12 -1.33 0.69
CA ARG A 41 -1.67 -2.45 1.52
C ARG A 41 -0.91 -3.48 0.71
N VAL A 42 -1.40 -3.84 -0.49
CA VAL A 42 -0.72 -4.85 -1.30
C VAL A 42 0.59 -4.34 -1.88
N TYR A 43 0.72 -3.03 -2.05
CA TYR A 43 1.95 -2.42 -2.55
C TYR A 43 2.72 -1.69 -1.46
N SER A 44 2.56 -2.12 -0.21
CA SER A 44 3.28 -1.49 0.90
C SER A 44 4.78 -1.49 0.65
N PRO A 45 5.47 -0.39 0.94
CA PRO A 45 6.93 -0.32 0.78
C PRO A 45 7.70 -1.02 1.89
N SER A 46 6.99 -1.62 2.85
CA SER A 46 7.63 -2.33 3.95
C SER A 46 8.42 -3.52 3.45
N ALA A 47 9.52 -3.84 4.11
CA ALA A 47 10.30 -5.03 3.82
C ALA A 47 9.48 -6.30 4.02
N GLU A 48 8.46 -6.27 4.88
CA GLU A 48 7.57 -7.42 5.06
C GLU A 48 6.85 -7.79 3.76
N VAL A 49 6.64 -6.82 2.88
CA VAL A 49 5.97 -7.05 1.61
C VAL A 49 6.98 -7.16 0.48
N ARG A 50 7.95 -6.25 0.44
CA ARG A 50 8.89 -6.19 -0.68
C ARG A 50 10.01 -7.20 -0.58
N GLY A 51 10.29 -7.70 0.63
CA GLY A 51 11.38 -8.61 0.82
C GLY A 51 12.71 -7.89 0.77
N HIS A 52 13.77 -8.66 0.52
CA HIS A 52 15.12 -8.12 0.56
C HIS A 52 15.73 -7.94 -0.83
N GLY A 53 14.95 -8.14 -1.87
CA GLY A 53 15.45 -7.93 -3.22
C GLY A 53 14.45 -8.39 -4.26
N PRO A 54 14.79 -8.24 -5.54
CA PRO A 54 13.90 -8.67 -6.61
C PRO A 54 13.57 -10.16 -6.50
N GLY A 55 12.31 -10.49 -6.70
CA GLY A 55 11.84 -11.86 -6.59
C GLY A 55 11.57 -12.32 -5.17
N GLN A 56 11.80 -11.45 -4.18
CA GLN A 56 11.58 -11.79 -2.78
C GLN A 56 10.27 -11.21 -2.24
N GLU A 57 9.49 -10.58 -3.10
CA GLU A 57 8.24 -9.95 -2.69
C GLU A 57 7.25 -11.00 -2.22
N THR A 58 6.49 -10.66 -1.19
CA THR A 58 5.44 -11.51 -0.68
C THR A 58 4.11 -11.01 -1.22
N LEU A 59 3.47 -11.83 -2.05
CA LEU A 59 2.18 -11.49 -2.62
C LEU A 59 1.14 -11.44 -1.51
N GLN A 60 0.43 -10.32 -1.43
CA GLN A 60 -0.56 -10.09 -0.39
C GLN A 60 -1.94 -10.48 -0.88
N THR A 61 -2.70 -11.17 -0.03
CA THR A 61 -4.08 -11.53 -0.35
C THR A 61 -4.94 -11.27 0.88
N GLY A 62 -6.27 -11.30 0.68
CA GLY A 62 -7.18 -11.11 1.79
C GLY A 62 -7.19 -9.69 2.34
N LYS A 63 -6.88 -8.70 1.51
CA LYS A 63 -6.77 -7.31 1.95
C LYS A 63 -7.92 -6.44 1.50
N ARG A 64 -8.94 -7.02 0.89
CA ARG A 64 -10.05 -6.24 0.32
C ARG A 64 -10.76 -5.39 1.36
N ASP A 65 -10.86 -5.88 2.59
CA ASP A 65 -11.60 -5.19 3.64
C ASP A 65 -10.70 -4.46 4.63
N VAL A 66 -9.41 -4.35 4.31
CA VAL A 66 -8.48 -3.66 5.20
C VAL A 66 -8.86 -2.19 5.33
N SER A 67 -8.67 -1.66 6.51
CA SER A 67 -8.96 -0.25 6.79
C SER A 67 -7.68 0.41 7.31
N ILE A 68 -7.64 1.75 7.28
CA ILE A 68 -6.58 2.50 7.94
C ILE A 68 -7.16 2.97 9.28
N VAL A 69 -6.54 2.53 10.37
CA VAL A 69 -7.02 2.88 11.70
C VAL A 69 -6.22 4.00 12.33
N ALA A 70 -5.05 4.33 11.78
CA ALA A 70 -4.26 5.48 12.21
C ALA A 70 -3.36 5.90 11.07
N LEU A 71 -3.04 7.19 11.01
CA LEU A 71 -2.20 7.73 9.94
C LEU A 71 -1.33 8.81 10.55
N GLU A 72 -0.02 8.67 10.39
CA GLU A 72 0.94 9.62 10.94
C GLU A 72 1.81 10.19 9.83
N GLY A 73 2.19 11.46 9.98
CA GLY A 73 3.19 12.06 9.11
C GLY A 73 4.58 11.64 9.55
N VAL A 74 5.45 11.41 8.60
CA VAL A 74 6.85 11.10 8.84
C VAL A 74 7.67 12.23 8.26
N GLY A 75 8.22 13.08 9.13
CA GLY A 75 8.86 14.29 8.67
C GLY A 75 7.89 15.07 7.79
N ASN A 76 8.41 15.67 6.73
CA ASN A 76 7.58 16.33 5.74
C ASN A 76 7.62 15.59 4.39
N TYR A 77 7.93 14.30 4.39
CA TYR A 77 8.17 13.58 3.15
C TYR A 77 7.35 12.30 2.98
N ALA A 78 6.60 11.87 4.00
CA ALA A 78 5.93 10.58 3.91
C ALA A 78 4.78 10.47 4.92
N LEU A 79 3.97 9.45 4.72
CA LEU A 79 2.91 9.06 5.66
C LEU A 79 3.15 7.62 6.09
N GLN A 80 2.78 7.33 7.33
CA GLN A 80 2.89 5.96 7.86
C GLN A 80 1.52 5.54 8.38
N PRO A 81 0.80 4.73 7.62
CA PRO A 81 -0.50 4.24 8.07
C PRO A 81 -0.38 3.02 8.95
N THR A 82 -1.34 2.85 9.85
CA THR A 82 -1.57 1.60 10.56
C THR A 82 -2.82 0.98 9.98
N PHE A 83 -2.68 -0.19 9.38
CA PHE A 83 -3.82 -0.90 8.79
C PHE A 83 -4.50 -1.78 9.82
N SER A 84 -5.77 -2.09 9.56
CA SER A 84 -6.57 -2.86 10.50
C SER A 84 -6.07 -4.27 10.72
N ASP A 85 -5.24 -4.79 9.81
CA ASP A 85 -4.62 -6.11 10.00
C ASP A 85 -3.31 -6.03 10.80
N GLY A 86 -2.99 -4.86 11.34
CA GLY A 86 -1.81 -4.67 12.16
C GLY A 86 -0.56 -4.23 11.43
N HIS A 87 -0.60 -4.21 10.10
CA HIS A 87 0.55 -3.80 9.31
C HIS A 87 0.79 -2.30 9.48
N ASN A 88 1.96 -1.90 9.96
CA ASN A 88 2.23 -0.49 10.21
C ASN A 88 3.68 -0.10 9.93
N THR A 89 4.39 -0.90 9.14
CA THR A 89 5.82 -0.65 8.89
C THR A 89 6.09 0.00 7.54
N GLY A 90 5.05 0.27 6.75
CA GLY A 90 5.23 0.91 5.45
C GLY A 90 5.26 2.42 5.58
N ILE A 91 6.30 3.03 5.02
CA ILE A 91 6.43 4.48 4.98
C ILE A 91 6.23 4.91 3.55
N TYR A 92 5.11 5.58 3.28
CA TYR A 92 4.68 5.93 1.94
C TYR A 92 5.14 7.33 1.62
N SER A 93 6.21 7.42 0.83
CA SER A 93 6.71 8.73 0.40
C SER A 93 5.72 9.40 -0.56
N TRP A 94 5.88 10.71 -0.75
CA TRP A 94 5.02 11.42 -1.71
C TRP A 94 5.18 10.86 -3.11
N ASP A 95 6.38 10.38 -3.47
CA ASP A 95 6.61 9.73 -4.76
C ASP A 95 5.77 8.48 -4.91
N LEU A 96 5.76 7.63 -3.89
CA LEU A 96 4.99 6.39 -3.94
C LEU A 96 3.50 6.69 -3.98
N LEU A 97 3.05 7.63 -3.16
CA LEU A 97 1.63 7.99 -3.15
C LEU A 97 1.20 8.57 -4.49
N TRP A 98 2.05 9.36 -5.13
CA TRP A 98 1.77 9.88 -6.46
C TRP A 98 1.65 8.74 -7.48
N GLU A 99 2.54 7.75 -7.40
CA GLU A 99 2.45 6.59 -8.27
C GLU A 99 1.16 5.81 -8.04
N LEU A 100 0.84 5.55 -6.77
CA LEU A 100 -0.39 4.83 -6.46
C LEU A 100 -1.61 5.61 -6.94
N ALA A 101 -1.56 6.93 -6.87
CA ALA A 101 -2.68 7.76 -7.29
C ALA A 101 -2.86 7.78 -8.80
N THR A 102 -1.76 7.89 -9.55
CA THR A 102 -1.84 8.16 -10.99
C THR A 102 -1.70 6.92 -11.85
N ARG A 103 -1.27 5.79 -11.29
CA ARG A 103 -1.05 4.57 -12.05
C ARG A 103 -1.91 3.42 -11.55
N GLN A 104 -3.09 3.72 -11.02
CA GLN A 104 -3.93 2.70 -10.41
C GLN A 104 -4.26 1.56 -11.36
N ASP A 105 -4.64 1.87 -12.60
CA ASP A 105 -5.03 0.84 -13.55
C ASP A 105 -3.89 -0.12 -13.82
N GLU A 106 -2.69 0.41 -14.00
CA GLU A 106 -1.52 -0.42 -14.22
C GLU A 106 -1.20 -1.28 -13.01
N LEU A 107 -1.33 -0.70 -11.83
CA LEU A 107 -1.00 -1.42 -10.61
C LEU A 107 -2.01 -2.52 -10.30
N TRP A 108 -3.30 -2.25 -10.53
CA TRP A 108 -4.31 -3.29 -10.39
C TRP A 108 -4.07 -4.44 -11.38
N ALA A 109 -3.74 -4.11 -12.64
CA ALA A 109 -3.46 -5.14 -13.63
C ALA A 109 -2.26 -5.98 -13.22
N ASP A 110 -1.22 -5.33 -12.70
CA ASP A 110 -0.04 -6.02 -12.21
C ASP A 110 -0.38 -6.96 -11.05
N TYR A 111 -1.18 -6.47 -10.11
CA TYR A 111 -1.57 -7.27 -8.96
C TYR A 111 -2.39 -8.50 -9.38
N PHE A 112 -3.36 -8.29 -10.28
CA PHE A 112 -4.19 -9.41 -10.74
C PHE A 112 -3.38 -10.42 -11.55
N ALA A 113 -2.39 -9.95 -12.32
CA ALA A 113 -1.51 -10.85 -13.05
C ALA A 113 -0.67 -11.70 -12.08
N LYS A 114 -0.22 -11.10 -10.99
CA LYS A 114 0.55 -11.84 -9.98
C LYS A 114 -0.32 -12.87 -9.28
N LEU A 115 -1.56 -12.52 -8.97
CA LEU A 115 -2.49 -13.48 -8.36
C LEU A 115 -2.72 -14.67 -9.29
N ASN A 116 -2.94 -14.38 -10.56
CA ASN A 116 -3.17 -15.42 -11.55
C ASN A 116 -1.94 -16.32 -11.71
N ALA A 117 -0.77 -15.72 -11.80
CA ALA A 117 0.47 -16.48 -11.93
C ALA A 117 0.73 -17.38 -10.73
N ALA A 118 0.34 -16.93 -9.54
CA ALA A 118 0.51 -17.71 -8.32
C ALA A 118 -0.62 -18.72 -8.11
N GLY A 119 -1.69 -18.64 -8.88
CA GLY A 119 -2.83 -19.52 -8.72
C GLY A 119 -3.60 -19.28 -7.44
N VAL A 120 -3.64 -18.04 -6.95
CA VAL A 120 -4.32 -17.73 -5.70
C VAL A 120 -5.43 -16.71 -5.94
N ASP A 121 -6.41 -16.72 -5.06
CA ASP A 121 -7.52 -15.82 -5.11
C ASP A 121 -7.18 -14.53 -4.36
N ARG A 122 -7.69 -13.41 -4.83
CA ARG A 122 -7.54 -12.11 -4.18
C ARG A 122 -7.98 -12.14 -2.73
N ASP A 123 -9.02 -12.91 -2.41
CA ASP A 123 -9.57 -12.99 -1.08
C ASP A 123 -9.05 -14.16 -0.26
N ALA A 124 -8.04 -14.86 -0.77
CA ALA A 124 -7.49 -15.99 -0.06
C ALA A 124 -6.87 -15.55 1.27
N PRO A 125 -7.03 -16.34 2.34
CA PRO A 125 -6.37 -15.98 3.59
C PRO A 125 -4.87 -16.06 3.44
N MET A 126 -4.19 -15.11 4.07
CA MET A 126 -2.74 -15.13 4.11
C MET A 126 -2.28 -16.14 5.14
N PRO A 127 -1.19 -16.87 4.88
CA PRO A 127 -0.58 -17.67 5.93
C PRO A 127 -0.13 -16.76 7.06
N ALA A 128 -0.04 -17.31 8.25
CA ALA A 128 0.48 -16.55 9.37
C ALA A 128 1.87 -16.06 9.02
N SER A 129 2.13 -14.79 9.29
CA SER A 129 3.44 -14.25 9.01
C SER A 129 4.38 -14.63 10.11
N GLY A 130 5.59 -14.58 9.77
CA GLY A 130 6.61 -14.93 10.68
C GLY A 130 6.96 -16.35 10.53
N PRO A 131 7.83 -16.68 11.18
CA PRO A 131 8.41 -18.00 11.12
C PRO A 131 7.55 -19.00 11.75
N ALA A 132 7.21 -18.54 11.78
CA ALA A 132 6.53 -19.04 12.21
C ALA A 132 6.27 -19.56 12.42
N HIS A 133 6.38 -19.54 12.46
CA HIS A 133 5.92 -19.88 12.61
C HIS A 133 6.00 -20.82 12.34
N GLY A 134 6.43 -21.34 12.53
CA GLY A 134 6.22 -22.08 12.24
C GLY A 134 6.09 -22.87 12.49
N HIS A 135 5.91 -22.97 12.83
CA HIS A 135 5.44 -23.64 13.00
C HIS A 135 4.96 -24.17 13.21
N ARG A 136 4.94 -24.42 13.34
CA ARG A 136 4.18 -24.87 13.57
C ARG A 136 3.74 -25.43 13.57
N HIS A 137 3.83 -25.63 13.65
CA HIS A 137 3.12 -26.05 13.59
C HIS A 137 2.78 -26.28 13.59
#